data_6531aa5e5267999d2b069cccd2b8c43d
#
_entry.id   6531aa5e5267999d2b069cccd2b8c43d
#
_cell.length_a   1.000
_cell.length_b   1.000
_cell.length_c   1.000
_cell.angle_alpha   90.00
_cell.angle_beta   90.00
_cell.angle_gamma   90.00
#
_symmetry.space_group_name_H-M   'P 1'
#
loop_
_entity.id
_entity.type
_entity.pdbx_description
1 polymer ?
#
loop_
_entity_poly.entity_id
_entity_poly.type
_entity_poly.pdbx_seq_one_letter_code
_entity_poly.pdbx_strand_id
1 'polypeptide(L)'
;MLEPVTIEALNALGACLADAAGPNPPPAFDTWIDPLPDDADPALAAHIRHQALLRCYQARYVVLPETAPDGDLLERLDRHHGEDRMAALNAARPRLEAELIGPLWDEANAAAGDGDALAYVDRLLPELRAVASDPFLDALAADEHRRDHYRNFLLQSSADLLAEASASALGVIGEFGAPQSALFRILIDEFGYGAHDHKHSVLFRATLRSFGLDDAYNGYSRLFDSNTLMLHNAIHWLFQNPRNVFRQVGFLLFAETAYQRSTLFHARHLGRFHPEAEARYFAEHAHIDLHHTRMVVEEVVRPFLDRFGPGPGREIIAGAELTRAVFARSGAGQLALIRAFAATADAAWGLGPFAGPPVTPA
;
A
#
# COMPACT_ATOMS: atom_id res chain seq x y z
N MET A 1 -2.44 -24.00 1.66
CA MET A 1 -2.66 -24.08 3.14
C MET A 1 -1.36 -23.57 3.73
N LEU A 2 -1.40 -22.48 4.51
CA LEU A 2 -0.28 -22.15 5.37
C LEU A 2 -0.28 -23.18 6.50
N GLU A 3 0.82 -23.91 6.65
CA GLU A 3 0.99 -24.89 7.72
C GLU A 3 0.71 -24.23 9.10
N PRO A 4 0.20 -24.98 10.10
CA PRO A 4 -0.04 -24.44 11.46
C PRO A 4 1.20 -23.78 12.07
N VAL A 5 2.39 -24.22 11.73
CA VAL A 5 3.68 -23.62 12.10
C VAL A 5 3.79 -22.17 11.63
N THR A 6 3.18 -21.82 10.50
CA THR A 6 3.21 -20.46 9.93
C THR A 6 2.39 -19.47 10.74
N ILE A 7 1.26 -19.92 11.29
CA ILE A 7 0.41 -19.09 12.17
C ILE A 7 1.11 -18.87 13.51
N GLU A 8 1.76 -19.88 14.04
CA GLU A 8 2.51 -19.81 15.29
C GLU A 8 3.75 -18.90 15.15
N ALA A 9 4.48 -19.02 14.05
CA ALA A 9 5.59 -18.12 13.70
C ALA A 9 5.12 -16.68 13.46
N LEU A 10 3.98 -16.46 12.78
CA LEU A 10 3.38 -15.14 12.59
C LEU A 10 2.86 -14.55 13.91
N ASN A 11 2.34 -15.39 14.81
CA ASN A 11 1.92 -14.95 16.14
C ASN A 11 3.13 -14.62 17.04
N ALA A 12 4.21 -15.42 16.98
CA ALA A 12 5.46 -15.13 17.66
C ALA A 12 6.10 -13.85 17.12
N LEU A 13 6.17 -13.68 15.79
CA LEU A 13 6.58 -12.44 15.14
C LEU A 13 5.70 -11.28 15.58
N GLY A 14 4.38 -11.48 15.59
CA GLY A 14 3.44 -10.45 16.03
C GLY A 14 3.60 -10.07 17.50
N ALA A 15 3.87 -11.02 18.38
CA ALA A 15 4.16 -10.76 19.79
C ALA A 15 5.44 -9.95 19.94
N CYS A 16 6.50 -10.35 19.25
CA CYS A 16 7.74 -9.60 19.26
C CYS A 16 7.63 -8.21 18.59
N LEU A 17 6.87 -8.03 17.49
CA LEU A 17 6.61 -6.71 16.91
C LEU A 17 5.75 -5.83 17.84
N ALA A 18 4.90 -6.43 18.67
CA ALA A 18 4.19 -5.75 19.74
C ALA A 18 5.13 -5.43 20.92
N ASP A 19 6.05 -6.33 21.28
CA ASP A 19 7.10 -6.09 22.27
C ASP A 19 8.17 -5.10 21.78
N ALA A 20 8.35 -4.97 20.45
CA ALA A 20 9.15 -3.89 19.87
C ALA A 20 8.53 -2.48 20.15
N ALA A 21 7.28 -2.43 20.56
CA ALA A 21 6.65 -1.26 21.18
C ALA A 21 6.86 -1.20 22.71
N GLY A 22 7.52 -2.19 23.32
CA GLY A 22 7.87 -2.28 24.73
C GLY A 22 9.00 -1.32 25.16
N PRO A 23 9.23 -1.17 26.48
CA PRO A 23 10.21 -0.21 27.02
C PRO A 23 11.67 -0.54 26.70
N ASN A 24 11.97 -1.77 26.30
CA ASN A 24 13.29 -2.14 25.81
C ASN A 24 13.22 -2.32 24.30
N PRO A 25 14.11 -1.66 23.51
CA PRO A 25 14.25 -2.07 22.13
C PRO A 25 14.51 -3.59 22.14
N PRO A 26 13.87 -4.37 21.26
CA PRO A 26 14.21 -5.78 21.13
C PRO A 26 15.71 -5.88 20.92
N PRO A 27 16.36 -6.92 21.45
CA PRO A 27 17.78 -7.15 21.17
C PRO A 27 17.92 -7.18 19.69
N ALA A 28 18.55 -6.13 19.19
CA ALA A 28 18.85 -5.87 17.81
C ALA A 28 17.76 -6.27 16.80
N PHE A 29 17.11 -5.29 16.19
CA PHE A 29 16.31 -5.47 14.96
C PHE A 29 17.10 -6.32 13.93
N ASP A 30 18.44 -6.31 14.01
CA ASP A 30 19.39 -7.17 13.30
C ASP A 30 19.22 -8.67 13.60
N THR A 31 18.80 -9.07 14.80
CA THR A 31 18.53 -10.49 15.11
C THR A 31 17.25 -11.02 14.48
N TRP A 32 16.42 -10.13 13.93
CA TRP A 32 15.21 -10.47 13.17
C TRP A 32 15.46 -10.60 11.68
N ILE A 33 16.49 -9.95 11.20
CA ILE A 33 16.90 -9.94 9.81
C ILE A 33 17.98 -11.00 9.57
N ASP A 34 18.78 -11.36 10.62
CA ASP A 34 19.79 -12.40 10.66
C ASP A 34 19.68 -13.19 11.98
N PRO A 35 19.65 -14.48 12.02
CA PRO A 35 19.41 -15.43 10.96
C PRO A 35 18.05 -16.11 11.14
N LEU A 36 17.19 -16.01 10.18
CA LEU A 36 16.22 -17.10 10.07
C LEU A 36 17.01 -18.40 9.98
N PRO A 37 16.56 -19.51 10.63
CA PRO A 37 17.24 -20.79 10.51
C PRO A 37 17.55 -21.09 9.04
N ASP A 38 18.70 -21.70 8.75
CA ASP A 38 19.10 -22.05 7.37
C ASP A 38 18.06 -22.94 6.65
N ASP A 39 17.17 -23.56 7.42
CA ASP A 39 16.05 -24.41 6.98
C ASP A 39 14.70 -23.69 6.97
N ALA A 40 14.64 -22.38 7.21
CA ALA A 40 13.39 -21.62 7.13
C ALA A 40 12.78 -21.67 5.72
N ASP A 41 11.46 -21.86 5.64
CA ASP A 41 10.74 -21.75 4.38
C ASP A 41 11.05 -20.39 3.72
N PRO A 42 11.58 -20.37 2.48
CA PRO A 42 11.94 -19.13 1.79
C PRO A 42 10.77 -18.15 1.66
N ALA A 43 9.53 -18.64 1.52
CA ALA A 43 8.34 -17.79 1.42
C ALA A 43 8.03 -17.10 2.76
N LEU A 44 8.17 -17.83 3.88
CA LEU A 44 8.02 -17.27 5.21
C LEU A 44 9.13 -16.25 5.50
N ALA A 45 10.36 -16.57 5.13
CA ALA A 45 11.51 -15.68 5.29
C ALA A 45 11.28 -14.35 4.54
N ALA A 46 10.85 -14.41 3.28
CA ALA A 46 10.52 -13.25 2.48
C ALA A 46 9.36 -12.44 3.11
N HIS A 47 8.32 -13.11 3.60
CA HIS A 47 7.19 -12.48 4.28
C HIS A 47 7.65 -11.68 5.51
N ILE A 48 8.46 -12.28 6.38
CA ILE A 48 9.02 -11.63 7.58
C ILE A 48 9.83 -10.39 7.21
N ARG A 49 10.69 -10.49 6.19
CA ARG A 49 11.50 -9.36 5.71
C ARG A 49 10.65 -8.24 5.11
N HIS A 50 9.59 -8.58 4.38
CA HIS A 50 8.62 -7.58 3.89
C HIS A 50 7.91 -6.88 5.06
N GLN A 51 7.51 -7.58 6.11
CA GLN A 51 6.95 -6.98 7.33
C GLN A 51 7.96 -6.02 7.99
N ALA A 52 9.22 -6.46 8.12
CA ALA A 52 10.28 -5.64 8.69
C ALA A 52 10.52 -4.36 7.88
N LEU A 53 10.59 -4.46 6.54
CA LEU A 53 10.78 -3.31 5.66
C LEU A 53 9.61 -2.31 5.77
N LEU A 54 8.38 -2.80 5.81
CA LEU A 54 7.21 -1.94 6.00
C LEU A 54 7.31 -1.15 7.32
N ARG A 55 7.77 -1.78 8.41
CA ARG A 55 7.99 -1.09 9.69
C ARG A 55 9.07 -0.01 9.61
N CYS A 56 10.14 -0.24 8.84
CA CYS A 56 11.16 0.80 8.60
C CYS A 56 10.55 2.06 7.95
N TYR A 57 9.65 1.87 7.00
CA TYR A 57 8.96 2.99 6.35
C TYR A 57 7.94 3.67 7.25
N GLN A 58 7.09 2.90 7.90
CA GLN A 58 6.02 3.40 8.78
C GLN A 58 6.54 4.13 10.01
N ALA A 59 7.77 3.85 10.47
CA ALA A 59 8.40 4.56 11.58
C ALA A 59 8.55 6.08 11.33
N ARG A 60 8.42 6.55 10.10
CA ARG A 60 8.42 7.97 9.73
C ARG A 60 7.06 8.64 9.91
N TYR A 61 6.00 7.87 10.16
CA TYR A 61 4.65 8.40 10.30
C TYR A 61 4.31 8.67 11.75
N VAL A 62 3.74 9.83 11.99
CA VAL A 62 3.08 10.13 13.26
C VAL A 62 1.64 9.62 13.17
N VAL A 63 1.32 8.58 13.92
CA VAL A 63 -0.03 8.04 14.02
C VAL A 63 -0.53 8.26 15.44
N LEU A 64 -1.47 9.18 15.57
CA LEU A 64 -2.11 9.48 16.84
C LEU A 64 -3.37 8.63 17.02
N PRO A 65 -3.63 8.12 18.23
CA PRO A 65 -4.89 7.42 18.51
C PRO A 65 -6.07 8.41 18.46
N GLU A 66 -7.23 7.96 18.03
CA GLU A 66 -8.46 8.79 18.00
C GLU A 66 -8.98 9.14 19.40
N THR A 67 -8.72 8.30 20.37
CA THR A 67 -9.09 8.50 21.78
C THR A 67 -7.82 8.62 22.62
N ALA A 68 -7.95 9.27 23.79
CA ALA A 68 -6.84 9.33 24.73
C ALA A 68 -6.38 7.91 25.11
N PRO A 69 -5.10 7.56 24.87
CA PRO A 69 -4.60 6.22 25.22
C PRO A 69 -4.47 6.07 26.72
N ASP A 70 -4.51 4.82 27.18
CA ASP A 70 -4.05 4.50 28.52
C ASP A 70 -2.54 4.79 28.61
N GLY A 71 -2.14 5.63 29.56
CA GLY A 71 -0.76 6.03 29.77
C GLY A 71 -0.34 7.32 29.07
N ASP A 72 0.95 7.66 29.18
CA ASP A 72 1.51 8.91 28.66
C ASP A 72 1.71 8.84 27.13
N LEU A 73 1.02 9.70 26.39
CA LEU A 73 1.15 9.81 24.95
C LEU A 73 2.56 10.26 24.52
N LEU A 74 3.19 11.17 25.27
CA LEU A 74 4.53 11.67 24.94
C LEU A 74 5.57 10.57 25.12
N GLU A 75 5.49 9.80 26.22
CA GLU A 75 6.35 8.65 26.43
C GLU A 75 6.20 7.61 25.31
N ARG A 76 4.98 7.38 24.81
CA ARG A 76 4.74 6.50 23.65
C ARG A 76 5.36 7.04 22.36
N LEU A 77 5.27 8.34 22.11
CA LEU A 77 5.90 8.98 20.94
C LEU A 77 7.43 8.90 21.04
N ASP A 78 8.01 9.22 22.21
CA ASP A 78 9.46 9.12 22.44
C ASP A 78 9.97 7.68 22.24
N ARG A 79 9.22 6.71 22.72
CA ARG A 79 9.54 5.29 22.51
C ARG A 79 9.47 4.89 21.05
N HIS A 80 8.45 5.39 20.30
CA HIS A 80 8.26 5.04 18.91
C HIS A 80 9.24 5.74 17.98
N HIS A 81 9.56 7.02 18.25
CA HIS A 81 10.41 7.85 17.41
C HIS A 81 11.78 8.14 18.03
N GLY A 82 12.16 7.45 19.12
CA GLY A 82 13.45 7.65 19.79
C GLY A 82 14.64 7.41 18.85
N GLU A 83 15.73 8.18 19.09
CA GLU A 83 16.89 8.24 18.17
C GLU A 83 17.52 6.86 17.94
N ASP A 84 17.71 6.06 18.99
CA ASP A 84 18.33 4.72 18.88
C ASP A 84 17.52 3.79 18.00
N ARG A 85 16.19 3.80 18.18
CA ARG A 85 15.28 3.02 17.33
C ARG A 85 15.31 3.49 15.89
N MET A 86 15.23 4.78 15.67
CA MET A 86 15.26 5.34 14.30
C MET A 86 16.62 5.06 13.64
N ALA A 87 17.72 5.10 14.38
CA ALA A 87 19.04 4.73 13.86
C ALA A 87 19.09 3.26 13.43
N ALA A 88 18.58 2.33 14.25
CA ALA A 88 18.52 0.91 13.92
C ALA A 88 17.67 0.64 12.67
N LEU A 89 16.46 1.21 12.60
CA LEU A 89 15.58 1.06 11.43
C LEU A 89 16.19 1.64 10.15
N ASN A 90 16.86 2.79 10.24
CA ASN A 90 17.54 3.40 9.11
C ASN A 90 18.76 2.60 8.65
N ALA A 91 19.46 1.90 9.54
CA ALA A 91 20.57 1.01 9.19
C ALA A 91 20.08 -0.28 8.48
N ALA A 92 18.95 -0.84 8.92
CA ALA A 92 18.39 -2.08 8.36
C ALA A 92 17.74 -1.85 6.98
N ARG A 93 17.08 -0.71 6.77
CA ARG A 93 16.28 -0.42 5.58
C ARG A 93 17.02 -0.62 4.25
N PRO A 94 18.23 -0.08 4.01
CA PRO A 94 18.90 -0.21 2.71
C PRO A 94 19.20 -1.67 2.33
N ARG A 95 19.47 -2.52 3.30
CA ARG A 95 19.70 -3.97 3.09
C ARG A 95 18.44 -4.66 2.63
N LEU A 96 17.32 -4.41 3.33
CA LEU A 96 16.00 -4.94 2.98
C LEU A 96 15.52 -4.42 1.63
N GLU A 97 15.74 -3.13 1.33
CA GLU A 97 15.45 -2.54 0.01
C GLU A 97 16.23 -3.24 -1.11
N ALA A 98 17.52 -3.45 -0.92
CA ALA A 98 18.36 -4.13 -1.91
C ALA A 98 17.91 -5.56 -2.18
N GLU A 99 17.49 -6.28 -1.14
CA GLU A 99 17.04 -7.67 -1.26
C GLU A 99 15.63 -7.79 -1.86
N LEU A 100 14.69 -6.99 -1.38
CA LEU A 100 13.26 -7.17 -1.69
C LEU A 100 12.78 -6.31 -2.86
N ILE A 101 13.32 -5.11 -3.01
CA ILE A 101 12.92 -4.16 -4.06
C ILE A 101 13.93 -4.15 -5.21
N GLY A 102 15.21 -4.41 -4.93
CA GLY A 102 16.26 -4.43 -5.95
C GLY A 102 15.90 -5.29 -7.18
N PRO A 103 15.53 -6.56 -7.03
CA PRO A 103 15.15 -7.41 -8.16
C PRO A 103 13.95 -6.90 -8.96
N LEU A 104 12.94 -6.32 -8.27
CA LEU A 104 11.76 -5.72 -8.91
C LEU A 104 12.14 -4.48 -9.71
N TRP A 105 13.05 -3.68 -9.15
CA TRP A 105 13.60 -2.51 -9.83
C TRP A 105 14.41 -2.88 -11.06
N ASP A 106 15.26 -3.90 -10.98
CA ASP A 106 16.08 -4.35 -12.12
C ASP A 106 15.19 -4.83 -13.28
N GLU A 107 14.12 -5.57 -12.99
CA GLU A 107 13.12 -5.99 -13.97
C GLU A 107 12.44 -4.78 -14.63
N ALA A 108 11.94 -3.84 -13.83
CA ALA A 108 11.27 -2.64 -14.32
C ALA A 108 12.20 -1.72 -15.11
N ASN A 109 13.44 -1.56 -14.65
CA ASN A 109 14.45 -0.76 -15.32
C ASN A 109 14.89 -1.39 -16.66
N ALA A 110 14.92 -2.71 -16.76
CA ALA A 110 15.15 -3.41 -18.03
C ALA A 110 13.96 -3.22 -18.99
N ALA A 111 12.72 -3.27 -18.48
CA ALA A 111 11.51 -3.03 -19.28
C ALA A 111 11.40 -1.60 -19.82
N ALA A 112 11.94 -0.62 -19.10
CA ALA A 112 11.92 0.79 -19.53
C ALA A 112 12.70 1.05 -20.83
N GLY A 113 13.75 0.28 -21.08
CA GLY A 113 14.61 0.47 -22.27
C GLY A 113 15.21 1.87 -22.36
N ASP A 114 15.42 2.34 -23.59
CA ASP A 114 15.88 3.70 -23.91
C ASP A 114 14.72 4.59 -24.38
N GLY A 115 13.49 4.31 -23.91
CA GLY A 115 12.26 4.85 -24.44
C GLY A 115 12.05 6.34 -24.21
N ASP A 116 11.37 6.97 -25.16
CA ASP A 116 10.80 8.30 -25.00
C ASP A 116 9.62 8.24 -24.03
N ALA A 117 9.70 9.03 -22.94
CA ALA A 117 8.65 9.06 -21.92
C ALA A 117 7.30 9.57 -22.45
N LEU A 118 7.29 10.53 -23.40
CA LEU A 118 6.03 11.01 -23.96
C LEU A 118 5.39 9.96 -24.87
N ALA A 119 6.19 9.28 -25.71
CA ALA A 119 5.69 8.17 -26.50
C ALA A 119 5.22 7.00 -25.63
N TYR A 120 5.84 6.79 -24.47
CA TYR A 120 5.38 5.82 -23.46
C TYR A 120 4.02 6.24 -22.88
N VAL A 121 3.85 7.50 -22.48
CA VAL A 121 2.58 8.05 -21.99
C VAL A 121 1.47 7.86 -23.02
N ASP A 122 1.73 8.19 -24.29
CA ASP A 122 0.77 8.06 -25.37
C ASP A 122 0.27 6.61 -25.61
N ARG A 123 1.07 5.62 -25.25
CA ARG A 123 0.68 4.20 -25.27
C ARG A 123 0.00 3.76 -23.97
N LEU A 124 0.58 4.13 -22.83
CA LEU A 124 0.12 3.70 -21.50
C LEU A 124 -1.30 4.15 -21.19
N LEU A 125 -1.62 5.43 -21.42
CA LEU A 125 -2.92 5.97 -21.03
C LEU A 125 -4.08 5.33 -21.78
N PRO A 126 -4.04 5.17 -23.13
CA PRO A 126 -5.09 4.41 -23.83
C PRO A 126 -5.19 2.96 -23.38
N GLU A 127 -4.06 2.28 -23.14
CA GLU A 127 -4.04 0.90 -22.65
C GLU A 127 -4.79 0.76 -21.32
N LEU A 128 -4.44 1.57 -20.32
CA LEU A 128 -5.08 1.52 -19.00
C LEU A 128 -6.57 1.93 -19.06
N ARG A 129 -6.92 2.88 -19.91
CA ARG A 129 -8.31 3.30 -20.10
C ARG A 129 -9.16 2.27 -20.85
N ALA A 130 -8.54 1.42 -21.67
CA ALA A 130 -9.25 0.39 -22.43
C ALA A 130 -9.60 -0.84 -21.58
N VAL A 131 -9.12 -0.95 -20.33
CA VAL A 131 -9.46 -2.05 -19.42
C VAL A 131 -10.97 -2.08 -19.22
N ALA A 132 -11.62 -3.17 -19.68
CA ALA A 132 -13.08 -3.28 -19.72
C ALA A 132 -13.67 -3.87 -18.41
N SER A 133 -12.86 -4.61 -17.65
CA SER A 133 -13.29 -5.33 -16.44
C SER A 133 -12.16 -5.38 -15.42
N ASP A 134 -12.53 -5.69 -14.19
CA ASP A 134 -11.59 -6.00 -13.12
C ASP A 134 -11.66 -7.51 -12.84
N PRO A 135 -10.57 -8.29 -13.12
CA PRO A 135 -10.61 -9.74 -12.98
C PRO A 135 -10.90 -10.22 -11.57
N PHE A 136 -10.52 -9.46 -10.54
CA PHE A 136 -10.83 -9.77 -9.14
C PHE A 136 -12.34 -9.61 -8.89
N LEU A 137 -12.93 -8.48 -9.28
CA LEU A 137 -14.36 -8.24 -9.11
C LEU A 137 -15.22 -9.15 -9.99
N ASP A 138 -14.75 -9.51 -11.18
CA ASP A 138 -15.41 -10.49 -12.04
C ASP A 138 -15.44 -11.87 -11.37
N ALA A 139 -14.34 -12.28 -10.74
CA ALA A 139 -14.29 -13.53 -9.97
C ALA A 139 -15.24 -13.50 -8.76
N LEU A 140 -15.31 -12.38 -8.05
CA LEU A 140 -16.24 -12.21 -6.93
C LEU A 140 -17.72 -12.22 -7.36
N ALA A 141 -18.05 -11.73 -8.54
CA ALA A 141 -19.45 -11.55 -8.97
C ALA A 141 -20.26 -12.83 -8.93
N ALA A 142 -19.64 -13.98 -9.20
CA ALA A 142 -20.27 -15.30 -9.18
C ALA A 142 -20.03 -16.09 -7.88
N ASP A 143 -19.25 -15.55 -6.94
CA ASP A 143 -18.87 -16.24 -5.72
C ASP A 143 -19.91 -16.04 -4.61
N GLU A 144 -20.32 -17.14 -3.96
CA GLU A 144 -21.25 -17.10 -2.82
C GLU A 144 -20.64 -16.46 -1.56
N HIS A 145 -19.30 -16.54 -1.43
CA HIS A 145 -18.53 -15.94 -0.35
C HIS A 145 -18.01 -14.53 -0.68
N ARG A 146 -18.59 -13.86 -1.69
CA ARG A 146 -18.10 -12.57 -2.20
C ARG A 146 -17.91 -11.50 -1.13
N ARG A 147 -18.79 -11.47 -0.11
CA ARG A 147 -18.67 -10.51 0.98
C ARG A 147 -17.42 -10.72 1.82
N ASP A 148 -17.08 -11.96 2.13
CA ASP A 148 -15.89 -12.29 2.94
C ASP A 148 -14.61 -12.07 2.14
N HIS A 149 -14.60 -12.39 0.85
CA HIS A 149 -13.49 -12.06 -0.04
C HIS A 149 -13.31 -10.56 -0.20
N TYR A 150 -14.39 -9.81 -0.31
CA TYR A 150 -14.33 -8.35 -0.38
C TYR A 150 -13.83 -7.74 0.94
N ARG A 151 -14.25 -8.29 2.08
CA ARG A 151 -13.68 -7.93 3.40
C ARG A 151 -12.18 -8.17 3.46
N ASN A 152 -11.71 -9.32 2.95
CA ASN A 152 -10.27 -9.59 2.88
C ASN A 152 -9.55 -8.58 1.98
N PHE A 153 -10.11 -8.24 0.81
CA PHE A 153 -9.56 -7.21 -0.05
C PHE A 153 -9.44 -5.86 0.68
N LEU A 154 -10.48 -5.42 1.36
CA LEU A 154 -10.47 -4.17 2.14
C LEU A 154 -9.44 -4.24 3.29
N LEU A 155 -9.34 -5.38 3.96
CA LEU A 155 -8.33 -5.62 4.99
C LEU A 155 -6.93 -5.46 4.42
N GLN A 156 -6.61 -6.10 3.29
CA GLN A 156 -5.32 -5.98 2.63
C GLN A 156 -5.03 -4.54 2.18
N SER A 157 -6.03 -3.85 1.63
CA SER A 157 -5.92 -2.45 1.21
C SER A 157 -5.68 -1.49 2.38
N SER A 158 -6.05 -1.87 3.60
CA SER A 158 -5.82 -1.04 4.80
C SER A 158 -4.34 -0.81 5.15
N ALA A 159 -3.43 -1.60 4.55
CA ALA A 159 -1.99 -1.42 4.72
C ALA A 159 -1.51 -0.02 4.29
N ASP A 160 -2.17 0.57 3.31
CA ASP A 160 -1.84 1.89 2.75
C ASP A 160 -2.98 2.89 2.94
N LEU A 161 -4.20 2.53 2.55
CA LEU A 161 -5.30 3.47 2.43
C LEU A 161 -5.73 4.15 3.75
N LEU A 162 -5.36 3.60 4.90
CA LEU A 162 -5.55 4.25 6.20
C LEU A 162 -4.54 5.37 6.48
N ALA A 163 -3.45 5.46 5.71
CA ALA A 163 -2.48 6.54 5.74
C ALA A 163 -2.23 7.10 4.33
N GLU A 164 -3.22 6.96 3.45
CA GLU A 164 -3.16 7.36 2.05
C GLU A 164 -2.58 8.75 1.85
N ALA A 165 -1.82 8.91 0.78
CA ALA A 165 -1.04 10.10 0.45
C ALA A 165 0.10 10.46 1.43
N SER A 166 0.22 9.82 2.60
CA SER A 166 1.32 10.11 3.52
C SER A 166 2.68 9.72 2.95
N ALA A 167 2.75 8.60 2.20
CA ALA A 167 3.97 8.22 1.47
C ALA A 167 4.32 9.28 0.41
N SER A 168 3.35 9.66 -0.41
CA SER A 168 3.50 10.66 -1.47
C SER A 168 3.92 12.04 -0.90
N ALA A 169 3.39 12.43 0.25
CA ALA A 169 3.78 13.66 0.94
C ALA A 169 5.28 13.70 1.28
N LEU A 170 5.88 12.58 1.68
CA LEU A 170 7.32 12.49 1.93
C LEU A 170 8.15 12.64 0.64
N GLY A 171 7.60 12.21 -0.49
CA GLY A 171 8.27 12.30 -1.80
C GLY A 171 8.29 13.69 -2.42
N VAL A 172 7.51 14.64 -1.90
CA VAL A 172 7.44 16.01 -2.44
C VAL A 172 8.14 17.05 -1.57
N ILE A 173 8.87 16.62 -0.54
CA ILE A 173 9.66 17.50 0.31
C ILE A 173 10.94 17.90 -0.42
N GLY A 174 11.20 19.22 -0.46
CA GLY A 174 12.38 19.78 -1.12
C GLY A 174 12.04 21.00 -1.96
N GLU A 175 12.82 21.26 -3.01
CA GLU A 175 12.59 22.37 -3.94
C GLU A 175 12.94 21.92 -5.37
N PHE A 176 11.95 21.66 -6.18
CA PHE A 176 12.12 21.25 -7.58
C PHE A 176 11.18 21.96 -8.57
N GLY A 177 10.68 23.15 -8.16
CA GLY A 177 9.98 24.11 -9.02
C GLY A 177 8.51 23.81 -9.27
N ALA A 178 7.98 24.25 -10.39
CA ALA A 178 6.56 24.13 -10.72
C ALA A 178 5.97 22.72 -10.63
N PRO A 179 6.67 21.65 -11.04
CA PRO A 179 6.19 20.29 -10.85
C PRO A 179 5.86 19.94 -9.39
N GLN A 180 6.63 20.45 -8.43
CA GLN A 180 6.36 20.26 -7.01
C GLN A 180 5.01 20.87 -6.60
N SER A 181 4.69 22.06 -7.08
CA SER A 181 3.40 22.70 -6.80
C SER A 181 2.22 21.91 -7.37
N ALA A 182 2.38 21.28 -8.53
CA ALA A 182 1.37 20.38 -9.10
C ALA A 182 1.17 19.16 -8.22
N LEU A 183 2.25 18.51 -7.77
CA LEU A 183 2.18 17.38 -6.84
C LEU A 183 1.52 17.74 -5.50
N PHE A 184 1.79 18.92 -4.97
CA PHE A 184 1.10 19.40 -3.76
C PHE A 184 -0.40 19.61 -3.95
N ARG A 185 -0.86 20.02 -5.14
CA ARG A 185 -2.30 20.11 -5.41
C ARG A 185 -2.96 18.74 -5.37
N ILE A 186 -2.32 17.70 -5.96
CA ILE A 186 -2.81 16.31 -5.83
C ILE A 186 -2.91 15.95 -4.34
N LEU A 187 -1.89 16.23 -3.54
CA LEU A 187 -1.95 15.97 -2.09
C LEU A 187 -3.07 16.75 -1.39
N ILE A 188 -3.35 17.99 -1.76
CA ILE A 188 -4.46 18.75 -1.19
C ILE A 188 -5.78 18.04 -1.45
N ASP A 189 -5.96 17.52 -2.65
CA ASP A 189 -7.16 16.76 -3.02
C ASP A 189 -7.25 15.47 -2.20
N GLU A 190 -6.16 14.70 -2.08
CA GLU A 190 -6.06 13.49 -1.26
C GLU A 190 -6.35 13.75 0.23
N PHE A 191 -5.95 14.92 0.74
CA PHE A 191 -6.25 15.36 2.11
C PHE A 191 -7.63 16.05 2.24
N GLY A 192 -8.53 15.83 1.25
CA GLY A 192 -9.93 16.25 1.31
C GLY A 192 -10.14 17.75 1.14
N TYR A 193 -9.30 18.40 0.32
CA TYR A 193 -9.37 19.86 0.10
C TYR A 193 -9.26 20.67 1.40
N GLY A 194 -8.64 20.08 2.43
CA GLY A 194 -8.57 20.64 3.78
C GLY A 194 -9.77 20.38 4.68
N ALA A 195 -10.77 19.62 4.22
CA ALA A 195 -11.92 19.20 5.02
C ALA A 195 -11.72 17.76 5.50
N HIS A 196 -11.69 17.55 6.83
CA HIS A 196 -11.36 16.26 7.42
C HIS A 196 -12.27 15.11 6.96
N ASP A 197 -13.57 15.35 6.86
CA ASP A 197 -14.60 14.37 6.44
C ASP A 197 -14.56 14.03 4.95
N HIS A 198 -13.79 14.76 4.16
CA HIS A 198 -13.52 14.48 2.76
C HIS A 198 -12.15 13.82 2.53
N LYS A 199 -11.30 13.75 3.57
CA LYS A 199 -9.99 13.11 3.46
C LYS A 199 -10.17 11.64 3.06
N HIS A 200 -9.43 11.19 2.05
CA HIS A 200 -9.59 9.86 1.48
C HIS A 200 -9.43 8.74 2.50
N SER A 201 -8.46 8.83 3.41
CA SER A 201 -8.31 7.85 4.50
C SER A 201 -9.53 7.83 5.46
N VAL A 202 -10.25 8.94 5.64
CA VAL A 202 -11.49 9.00 6.43
C VAL A 202 -12.64 8.35 5.68
N LEU A 203 -12.74 8.58 4.38
CA LEU A 203 -13.72 7.91 3.53
C LEU A 203 -13.48 6.39 3.51
N PHE A 204 -12.22 5.95 3.41
CA PHE A 204 -11.87 4.53 3.46
C PHE A 204 -12.20 3.89 4.82
N ARG A 205 -11.97 4.58 5.95
CA ARG A 205 -12.41 4.13 7.27
C ARG A 205 -13.92 3.88 7.32
N ALA A 206 -14.72 4.77 6.73
CA ALA A 206 -16.16 4.57 6.64
C ALA A 206 -16.52 3.32 5.82
N THR A 207 -15.80 3.05 4.73
CA THR A 207 -15.96 1.80 3.97
C THR A 207 -15.63 0.57 4.83
N LEU A 208 -14.50 0.55 5.55
CA LEU A 208 -14.14 -0.56 6.46
C LEU A 208 -15.24 -0.82 7.48
N ARG A 209 -15.70 0.23 8.18
CA ARG A 209 -16.77 0.11 9.17
C ARG A 209 -18.06 -0.45 8.59
N SER A 210 -18.43 -0.09 7.35
CA SER A 210 -19.64 -0.61 6.70
C SER A 210 -19.58 -2.12 6.43
N PHE A 211 -18.36 -2.68 6.39
CA PHE A 211 -18.10 -4.12 6.31
C PHE A 211 -17.89 -4.79 7.68
N GLY A 212 -18.00 -4.06 8.78
CA GLY A 212 -17.74 -4.56 10.14
C GLY A 212 -16.27 -4.85 10.39
N LEU A 213 -15.36 -4.10 9.72
CA LEU A 213 -13.91 -4.18 9.91
C LEU A 213 -13.44 -3.08 10.86
N ASP A 214 -12.39 -3.38 11.62
CA ASP A 214 -11.65 -2.40 12.41
C ASP A 214 -10.95 -1.41 11.46
N ASP A 215 -10.99 -0.13 11.79
CA ASP A 215 -10.40 0.94 11.02
C ASP A 215 -9.16 1.56 11.70
N ALA A 216 -8.64 0.90 12.74
CA ALA A 216 -7.39 1.30 13.37
C ALA A 216 -6.20 1.11 12.40
N TYR A 217 -5.32 2.11 12.32
CA TYR A 217 -4.10 2.02 11.53
C TYR A 217 -3.25 0.82 11.97
N ASN A 218 -2.86 -0.01 11.01
CA ASN A 218 -2.14 -1.27 11.26
C ASN A 218 -2.90 -2.32 12.09
N GLY A 219 -4.20 -2.18 12.33
CA GLY A 219 -5.01 -3.16 13.05
C GLY A 219 -4.89 -4.57 12.47
N TYR A 220 -4.73 -4.68 11.17
CA TYR A 220 -4.61 -5.94 10.43
C TYR A 220 -3.20 -6.29 9.97
N SER A 221 -2.17 -5.59 10.44
CA SER A 221 -0.81 -5.74 9.93
C SER A 221 -0.26 -7.17 9.92
N ARG A 222 -0.73 -8.03 10.84
CA ARG A 222 -0.35 -9.45 10.92
C ARG A 222 -0.99 -10.32 9.84
N LEU A 223 -2.04 -9.82 9.18
CA LEU A 223 -2.83 -10.54 8.19
C LEU A 223 -2.51 -10.10 6.75
N PHE A 224 -1.62 -9.13 6.56
CA PHE A 224 -1.21 -8.71 5.23
C PHE A 224 -0.44 -9.84 4.54
N ASP A 225 -0.85 -10.20 3.33
CA ASP A 225 -0.13 -11.19 2.53
C ASP A 225 1.17 -10.61 1.93
N SER A 226 2.04 -11.50 1.46
CA SER A 226 3.35 -11.09 0.93
C SER A 226 3.26 -10.19 -0.31
N ASN A 227 2.21 -10.34 -1.14
CA ASN A 227 2.04 -9.51 -2.34
C ASN A 227 1.56 -8.11 -1.96
N THR A 228 0.68 -8.01 -0.97
CA THR A 228 0.27 -6.74 -0.35
C THR A 228 1.49 -6.02 0.23
N LEU A 229 2.29 -6.71 1.03
CA LEU A 229 3.50 -6.15 1.62
C LEU A 229 4.52 -5.72 0.57
N MET A 230 4.72 -6.51 -0.48
CA MET A 230 5.59 -6.18 -1.61
C MET A 230 5.13 -4.89 -2.30
N LEU A 231 3.83 -4.78 -2.62
CA LEU A 231 3.24 -3.59 -3.25
C LEU A 231 3.51 -2.33 -2.40
N HIS A 232 3.15 -2.37 -1.12
CA HIS A 232 3.29 -1.18 -0.26
C HIS A 232 4.76 -0.84 0.02
N ASN A 233 5.64 -1.83 0.16
CA ASN A 233 7.07 -1.58 0.27
C ASN A 233 7.66 -0.92 -0.99
N ALA A 234 7.20 -1.30 -2.18
CA ALA A 234 7.61 -0.66 -3.42
C ALA A 234 7.12 0.79 -3.50
N ILE A 235 5.89 1.08 -3.09
CA ILE A 235 5.34 2.44 -3.00
C ILE A 235 6.19 3.28 -2.03
N HIS A 236 6.41 2.79 -0.83
CA HIS A 236 7.24 3.51 0.15
C HIS A 236 8.67 3.72 -0.33
N TRP A 237 9.28 2.73 -1.00
CA TRP A 237 10.61 2.86 -1.60
C TRP A 237 10.67 3.99 -2.62
N LEU A 238 9.65 4.12 -3.46
CA LEU A 238 9.55 5.18 -4.45
C LEU A 238 9.50 6.56 -3.79
N PHE A 239 8.67 6.74 -2.78
CA PHE A 239 8.40 8.05 -2.19
C PHE A 239 9.34 8.44 -1.04
N GLN A 240 9.88 7.48 -0.29
CA GLN A 240 10.72 7.77 0.86
C GLN A 240 12.22 7.83 0.57
N ASN A 241 12.62 7.63 -0.69
CA ASN A 241 13.99 7.82 -1.14
C ASN A 241 14.09 9.02 -2.08
N PRO A 242 14.67 10.16 -1.68
CA PRO A 242 14.72 11.37 -2.51
C PRO A 242 15.36 11.17 -3.90
N ARG A 243 16.28 10.21 -4.04
CA ARG A 243 16.86 9.82 -5.34
C ARG A 243 15.83 9.34 -6.35
N ASN A 244 14.64 8.94 -5.89
CA ASN A 244 13.56 8.38 -6.70
C ASN A 244 12.58 9.45 -7.22
N VAL A 245 12.93 10.73 -7.17
CA VAL A 245 12.01 11.84 -7.55
C VAL A 245 11.36 11.65 -8.92
N PHE A 246 12.06 11.12 -9.91
CA PHE A 246 11.47 10.84 -11.24
C PHE A 246 10.73 9.50 -11.28
N ARG A 247 11.17 8.50 -10.51
CA ARG A 247 10.53 7.19 -10.40
C ARG A 247 9.14 7.27 -9.77
N GLN A 248 8.99 8.11 -8.73
CA GLN A 248 7.69 8.35 -8.11
C GLN A 248 6.70 9.04 -9.05
N VAL A 249 7.19 9.88 -9.99
CA VAL A 249 6.34 10.44 -11.06
C VAL A 249 5.80 9.33 -11.97
N GLY A 250 6.62 8.33 -12.27
CA GLY A 250 6.18 7.14 -13.00
C GLY A 250 5.11 6.35 -12.25
N PHE A 251 5.26 6.20 -10.92
CA PHE A 251 4.21 5.61 -10.08
C PHE A 251 2.90 6.38 -10.23
N LEU A 252 2.90 7.71 -10.03
CA LEU A 252 1.69 8.52 -10.12
C LEU A 252 1.07 8.43 -11.52
N LEU A 253 1.87 8.49 -12.58
CA LEU A 253 1.39 8.34 -13.96
C LEU A 253 0.61 7.04 -14.16
N PHE A 254 1.09 5.93 -13.63
CA PHE A 254 0.42 4.64 -13.71
C PHE A 254 -0.77 4.57 -12.75
N ALA A 255 -0.56 4.88 -11.48
CA ALA A 255 -1.52 4.67 -10.40
C ALA A 255 -2.79 5.52 -10.60
N GLU A 256 -2.66 6.83 -10.85
CA GLU A 256 -3.81 7.73 -11.06
C GLU A 256 -4.68 7.28 -12.24
N THR A 257 -4.06 6.72 -13.28
CA THR A 257 -4.82 6.21 -14.44
C THR A 257 -5.47 4.86 -14.16
N ALA A 258 -4.76 3.95 -13.50
CA ALA A 258 -5.24 2.62 -13.19
C ALA A 258 -6.32 2.65 -12.08
N TYR A 259 -6.11 3.44 -11.04
CA TYR A 259 -7.06 3.60 -9.95
C TYR A 259 -8.39 4.19 -10.40
N GLN A 260 -8.37 5.21 -11.27
CA GLN A 260 -9.60 5.78 -11.83
C GLN A 260 -10.56 4.70 -12.36
N ARG A 261 -10.03 3.70 -13.08
CA ARG A 261 -10.82 2.59 -13.63
C ARG A 261 -11.18 1.57 -12.55
N SER A 262 -10.22 1.17 -11.75
CA SER A 262 -10.41 0.19 -10.68
C SER A 262 -11.45 0.69 -9.67
N THR A 263 -11.33 1.94 -9.21
CA THR A 263 -12.26 2.52 -8.24
C THR A 263 -13.67 2.67 -8.81
N LEU A 264 -13.81 2.98 -10.11
CA LEU A 264 -15.10 2.95 -10.79
C LEU A 264 -15.73 1.55 -10.77
N PHE A 265 -14.94 0.50 -11.01
CA PHE A 265 -15.43 -0.88 -10.93
C PHE A 265 -15.82 -1.24 -9.50
N HIS A 266 -15.03 -0.88 -8.50
CA HIS A 266 -15.35 -1.08 -7.08
C HIS A 266 -16.63 -0.36 -6.68
N ALA A 267 -16.81 0.90 -7.04
CA ALA A 267 -18.02 1.66 -6.76
C ALA A 267 -19.27 0.98 -7.36
N ARG A 268 -19.19 0.50 -8.60
CA ARG A 268 -20.26 -0.25 -9.26
C ARG A 268 -20.54 -1.60 -8.60
N HIS A 269 -19.50 -2.33 -8.22
CA HIS A 269 -19.61 -3.61 -7.54
C HIS A 269 -20.32 -3.45 -6.20
N LEU A 270 -19.90 -2.46 -5.39
CA LEU A 270 -20.56 -2.16 -4.13
C LEU A 270 -22.03 -1.78 -4.33
N GLY A 271 -22.33 -0.88 -5.25
CA GLY A 271 -23.72 -0.49 -5.54
C GLY A 271 -24.61 -1.67 -5.98
N ARG A 272 -24.04 -2.68 -6.64
CA ARG A 272 -24.75 -3.86 -7.10
C ARG A 272 -24.90 -4.95 -6.03
N PHE A 273 -23.87 -5.26 -5.28
CA PHE A 273 -23.81 -6.45 -4.42
C PHE A 273 -23.80 -6.13 -2.93
N HIS A 274 -23.50 -4.89 -2.56
CA HIS A 274 -23.39 -4.40 -1.19
C HIS A 274 -23.97 -2.98 -1.06
N PRO A 275 -25.26 -2.79 -1.42
CA PRO A 275 -25.85 -1.45 -1.47
C PRO A 275 -25.90 -0.72 -0.11
N GLU A 276 -25.73 -1.46 0.99
CA GLU A 276 -25.61 -0.94 2.36
C GLU A 276 -24.21 -0.42 2.70
N ALA A 277 -23.22 -0.70 1.83
CA ALA A 277 -21.85 -0.31 2.09
C ALA A 277 -21.56 1.16 1.75
N GLU A 278 -20.67 1.77 2.51
CA GLU A 278 -20.17 3.12 2.21
C GLU A 278 -19.18 3.06 1.03
N ALA A 279 -19.56 3.65 -0.10
CA ALA A 279 -18.78 3.57 -1.35
C ALA A 279 -18.14 4.91 -1.76
N ARG A 280 -18.24 5.97 -0.94
CA ARG A 280 -17.74 7.32 -1.30
C ARG A 280 -16.25 7.33 -1.60
N TYR A 281 -15.45 6.55 -0.89
CA TYR A 281 -14.02 6.43 -1.17
C TYR A 281 -13.76 6.09 -2.65
N PHE A 282 -14.41 5.04 -3.14
CA PHE A 282 -14.24 4.60 -4.53
C PHE A 282 -14.88 5.56 -5.54
N ALA A 283 -15.98 6.20 -5.19
CA ALA A 283 -16.65 7.17 -6.05
C ALA A 283 -15.82 8.45 -6.23
N GLU A 284 -15.20 8.93 -5.14
CA GLU A 284 -14.32 10.11 -5.16
C GLU A 284 -13.10 9.86 -6.05
N HIS A 285 -12.37 8.77 -5.86
CA HIS A 285 -11.23 8.41 -6.70
C HIS A 285 -11.62 8.21 -8.17
N ALA A 286 -12.75 7.56 -8.45
CA ALA A 286 -13.24 7.42 -9.84
C ALA A 286 -13.49 8.77 -10.52
N HIS A 287 -13.75 9.83 -9.74
CA HIS A 287 -13.96 11.18 -10.22
C HIS A 287 -12.65 11.98 -10.34
N ILE A 288 -11.85 12.03 -9.27
CA ILE A 288 -10.72 12.96 -9.18
C ILE A 288 -9.49 12.48 -9.95
N ASP A 289 -9.22 11.17 -10.01
CA ASP A 289 -8.00 10.62 -10.62
C ASP A 289 -7.91 10.89 -12.13
N LEU A 290 -9.05 11.16 -12.77
CA LEU A 290 -9.05 11.62 -14.17
C LEU A 290 -8.37 12.99 -14.31
N HIS A 291 -8.55 13.86 -13.30
CA HIS A 291 -7.90 15.16 -13.23
C HIS A 291 -6.43 15.00 -12.85
N HIS A 292 -6.12 14.17 -11.86
CA HIS A 292 -4.76 13.88 -11.43
C HIS A 292 -3.90 13.32 -12.55
N THR A 293 -4.39 12.35 -13.33
CA THR A 293 -3.69 11.82 -14.52
C THR A 293 -3.25 12.96 -15.46
N ARG A 294 -4.16 13.90 -15.76
CA ARG A 294 -3.84 15.03 -16.62
C ARG A 294 -2.79 15.94 -16.00
N MET A 295 -2.91 16.24 -14.71
CA MET A 295 -1.93 17.06 -13.99
C MET A 295 -0.55 16.43 -13.99
N VAL A 296 -0.45 15.13 -13.72
CA VAL A 296 0.83 14.41 -13.75
C VAL A 296 1.49 14.52 -15.12
N VAL A 297 0.73 14.35 -16.21
CA VAL A 297 1.30 14.45 -17.58
C VAL A 297 1.70 15.89 -17.91
N GLU A 298 0.76 16.84 -17.79
CA GLU A 298 0.95 18.20 -18.32
C GLU A 298 1.77 19.10 -17.40
N GLU A 299 1.66 18.91 -16.09
CA GLU A 299 2.24 19.83 -15.12
C GLU A 299 3.43 19.23 -14.34
N VAL A 300 3.72 17.93 -14.53
CA VAL A 300 4.87 17.26 -13.89
C VAL A 300 5.80 16.64 -14.93
N VAL A 301 5.33 15.67 -15.74
CA VAL A 301 6.18 14.95 -16.70
C VAL A 301 6.74 15.90 -17.75
N ARG A 302 5.88 16.64 -18.48
CA ARG A 302 6.32 17.57 -19.53
C ARG A 302 7.30 18.62 -19.02
N PRO A 303 7.03 19.37 -17.93
CA PRO A 303 7.97 20.35 -17.41
C PRO A 303 9.31 19.77 -16.95
N PHE A 304 9.34 18.53 -16.43
CA PHE A 304 10.59 17.88 -16.11
C PHE A 304 11.42 17.55 -17.35
N LEU A 305 10.77 17.03 -18.41
CA LEU A 305 11.44 16.73 -19.67
C LEU A 305 11.90 17.99 -20.40
N ASP A 306 11.11 19.05 -20.40
CA ASP A 306 11.46 20.35 -20.99
C ASP A 306 12.68 20.97 -20.28
N ARG A 307 12.75 20.83 -18.94
CA ARG A 307 13.84 21.41 -18.14
C ARG A 307 15.12 20.61 -18.15
N PHE A 308 15.04 19.29 -18.09
CA PHE A 308 16.18 18.40 -17.85
C PHE A 308 16.52 17.52 -19.07
N GLY A 309 15.77 17.64 -20.16
CA GLY A 309 15.91 16.79 -21.33
C GLY A 309 15.40 15.37 -21.11
N PRO A 310 15.80 14.41 -21.97
CA PRO A 310 15.26 13.05 -21.95
C PRO A 310 15.73 12.17 -20.79
N GLY A 311 16.78 12.58 -20.07
CA GLY A 311 17.38 11.76 -18.99
C GLY A 311 16.37 11.29 -17.93
N PRO A 312 15.54 12.15 -17.35
CA PRO A 312 14.49 11.76 -16.43
C PRO A 312 13.44 10.81 -17.01
N GLY A 313 13.24 10.82 -18.33
CA GLY A 313 12.21 10.04 -18.99
C GLY A 313 12.33 8.54 -18.74
N ARG A 314 13.55 8.00 -18.79
CA ARG A 314 13.80 6.58 -18.49
C ARG A 314 13.42 6.20 -17.06
N GLU A 315 13.75 7.05 -16.09
CA GLU A 315 13.41 6.82 -14.67
C GLU A 315 11.90 6.88 -14.44
N ILE A 316 11.20 7.79 -15.15
CA ILE A 316 9.72 7.88 -15.13
C ILE A 316 9.11 6.58 -15.68
N ILE A 317 9.59 6.11 -16.84
CA ILE A 317 9.10 4.86 -17.43
C ILE A 317 9.36 3.69 -16.48
N ALA A 318 10.58 3.55 -15.94
CA ALA A 318 10.94 2.47 -15.04
C ALA A 318 10.08 2.50 -13.75
N GLY A 319 9.75 3.69 -13.22
CA GLY A 319 8.83 3.84 -12.10
C GLY A 319 7.41 3.35 -12.43
N ALA A 320 6.92 3.67 -13.62
CA ALA A 320 5.61 3.19 -14.08
C ALA A 320 5.61 1.66 -14.30
N GLU A 321 6.67 1.08 -14.86
CA GLU A 321 6.80 -0.36 -15.06
C GLU A 321 6.95 -1.12 -13.74
N LEU A 322 7.67 -0.58 -12.74
CA LEU A 322 7.69 -1.13 -11.39
C LEU A 322 6.28 -1.17 -10.81
N THR A 323 5.55 -0.07 -10.94
CA THR A 323 4.16 0.02 -10.45
C THR A 323 3.28 -0.99 -11.15
N ARG A 324 3.35 -1.10 -12.47
CA ARG A 324 2.63 -2.13 -13.25
C ARG A 324 2.91 -3.53 -12.71
N ALA A 325 4.18 -3.87 -12.50
CA ALA A 325 4.60 -5.19 -12.07
C ALA A 325 4.07 -5.55 -10.67
N VAL A 326 4.17 -4.63 -9.69
CA VAL A 326 3.72 -4.90 -8.31
C VAL A 326 2.19 -4.92 -8.20
N PHE A 327 1.48 -4.08 -8.95
CA PHE A 327 0.01 -4.13 -9.03
C PHE A 327 -0.49 -5.44 -9.65
N ALA A 328 0.14 -5.90 -10.74
CA ALA A 328 -0.22 -7.16 -11.37
C ALA A 328 -0.01 -8.36 -10.43
N ARG A 329 1.11 -8.39 -9.69
CA ARG A 329 1.40 -9.44 -8.70
C ARG A 329 0.42 -9.41 -7.52
N SER A 330 0.10 -8.21 -7.02
CA SER A 330 -0.90 -8.04 -5.95
C SER A 330 -2.28 -8.53 -6.40
N GLY A 331 -2.74 -8.12 -7.58
CA GLY A 331 -4.01 -8.60 -8.14
C GLY A 331 -4.05 -10.11 -8.37
N ALA A 332 -2.96 -10.70 -8.86
CA ALA A 332 -2.85 -12.16 -9.01
C ALA A 332 -2.92 -12.87 -7.64
N GLY A 333 -2.31 -12.29 -6.59
CA GLY A 333 -2.40 -12.78 -5.22
C GLY A 333 -3.84 -12.80 -4.70
N GLN A 334 -4.58 -11.71 -4.89
CA GLN A 334 -5.99 -11.62 -4.51
C GLN A 334 -6.85 -12.69 -5.23
N LEU A 335 -6.64 -12.88 -6.53
CA LEU A 335 -7.32 -13.94 -7.30
C LEU A 335 -6.98 -15.36 -6.80
N ALA A 336 -5.72 -15.58 -6.43
CA ALA A 336 -5.28 -16.86 -5.88
C ALA A 336 -5.97 -17.17 -4.54
N LEU A 337 -6.17 -16.16 -3.69
CA LEU A 337 -6.88 -16.33 -2.41
C LEU A 337 -8.35 -16.73 -2.63
N ILE A 338 -9.07 -16.12 -3.58
CA ILE A 338 -10.44 -16.52 -3.93
C ILE A 338 -10.48 -18.00 -4.37
N ARG A 339 -9.57 -18.39 -5.27
CA ARG A 339 -9.51 -19.75 -5.79
C ARG A 339 -9.15 -20.79 -4.73
N ALA A 340 -8.21 -20.46 -3.85
CA ALA A 340 -7.84 -21.32 -2.73
C ALA A 340 -9.00 -21.50 -1.75
N PHE A 341 -9.75 -20.44 -1.47
CA PHE A 341 -10.92 -20.52 -0.60
C PHE A 341 -12.03 -21.41 -1.22
N ALA A 342 -12.34 -21.23 -2.49
CA ALA A 342 -13.32 -22.06 -3.19
C ALA A 342 -12.94 -23.54 -3.22
N ALA A 343 -11.62 -23.85 -3.31
CA ALA A 343 -11.12 -25.21 -3.28
C ALA A 343 -11.14 -25.86 -1.89
N THR A 344 -11.20 -25.07 -0.82
CA THR A 344 -11.16 -25.50 0.58
C THR A 344 -12.47 -25.22 1.33
N ALA A 345 -13.54 -24.88 0.61
CA ALA A 345 -14.85 -24.53 1.19
C ALA A 345 -15.43 -25.63 2.09
N ASP A 346 -15.01 -26.89 1.93
CA ASP A 346 -15.32 -28.01 2.82
C ASP A 346 -14.37 -28.14 4.03
N ALA A 347 -13.23 -27.45 4.01
CA ALA A 347 -12.31 -27.39 5.14
C ALA A 347 -12.51 -26.05 5.84
N ALA A 348 -13.28 -26.06 6.92
CA ALA A 348 -13.50 -24.91 7.76
C ALA A 348 -12.16 -24.20 8.03
N TRP A 349 -11.89 -23.11 7.32
CA TRP A 349 -10.97 -22.11 7.81
C TRP A 349 -11.55 -21.69 9.15
N GLY A 350 -10.86 -21.95 10.24
CA GLY A 350 -11.23 -21.55 11.58
C GLY A 350 -11.21 -20.02 11.81
N LEU A 351 -11.38 -19.27 10.74
CA LEU A 351 -11.90 -17.93 10.71
C LEU A 351 -13.42 -18.07 10.88
N GLY A 352 -13.83 -18.63 12.04
CA GLY A 352 -15.16 -18.36 12.56
C GLY A 352 -15.40 -16.85 12.39
N PRO A 353 -16.67 -16.39 12.30
CA PRO A 353 -16.94 -14.99 12.11
C PRO A 353 -16.02 -14.22 13.04
N PHE A 354 -15.20 -13.33 12.48
CA PHE A 354 -14.40 -12.41 13.28
C PHE A 354 -15.42 -11.68 14.16
N ALA A 355 -15.74 -12.29 15.30
CA ALA A 355 -16.42 -11.63 16.37
C ALA A 355 -15.37 -10.64 16.88
N GLY A 356 -15.37 -9.45 16.30
CA GLY A 356 -14.81 -8.30 16.98
C GLY A 356 -15.37 -8.30 18.42
N PRO A 357 -14.63 -7.79 19.41
CA PRO A 357 -15.18 -7.67 20.76
C PRO A 357 -16.57 -7.04 20.66
N PRO A 358 -17.57 -7.52 21.42
CA PRO A 358 -18.91 -7.00 21.34
C PRO A 358 -18.84 -5.49 21.55
N VAL A 359 -19.28 -4.73 20.55
CA VAL A 359 -19.52 -3.30 20.70
C VAL A 359 -20.62 -3.19 21.73
N THR A 360 -20.27 -2.92 22.97
CA THR A 360 -21.24 -2.52 23.99
C THR A 360 -21.81 -1.18 23.55
N PRO A 361 -23.11 -1.08 23.29
CA PRO A 361 -23.73 0.21 23.01
C PRO A 361 -23.58 1.08 24.26
N ALA A 362 -23.09 2.32 24.06
CA ALA A 362 -23.01 3.36 25.06
C ALA A 362 -24.39 3.78 25.54
#